data_1047d53f9d4a89602c1c7e96ffd35238
#
_entry.id   1047d53f9d4a89602c1c7e96ffd35238
#
_cell.length_a   1.000
_cell.length_b   1.000
_cell.length_c   1.000
_cell.angle_alpha   90.00
_cell.angle_beta   90.00
_cell.angle_gamma   90.00
#
_symmetry.space_group_name_H-M   'P 1'
#
loop_
_entity.id
_entity.type
_entity.pdbx_description
1 polymer ?
#
loop_
_entity_poly.entity_id
_entity_poly.type
_entity_poly.pdbx_seq_one_letter_code
_entity_poly.pdbx_strand_id
1 'polypeptide(L)'
;KGSRKYVVFANKCWPAFPSQFGFEPCYVNSRLVSRGIPVSCEVDIYGALSEYIGMCASGDTVTLLDINNSVPQYIYDEDIAGKFDYSLTDTFMGFHCGNTPACKMCNDRAVKYQLIQHRLLEPAGSDPDFTRGTLEGDIAPSDITFYRLQCDSEGNLRSYIAEGEILPVATRSFGGIAIFGIHEMGRFYRHVLVQKRYPHHGAVAFGHYGKILFEVLKFLGIQDIAYNQPKSLPYPTENPFA
;
A
#
# COMPACT_ATOMS: atom_id res chain seq x y z
N LYS A 1 -22.89 -20.78 10.93
CA LYS A 1 -22.91 -19.40 10.44
C LYS A 1 -22.71 -18.49 11.64
N GLY A 2 -21.51 -17.95 11.80
CA GLY A 2 -21.25 -17.01 12.90
C GLY A 2 -21.98 -15.68 12.68
N SER A 3 -22.51 -15.12 13.75
CA SER A 3 -23.14 -13.79 13.78
C SER A 3 -22.14 -12.64 13.71
N ARG A 4 -20.94 -12.87 13.17
CA ARG A 4 -19.90 -11.83 13.06
C ARG A 4 -20.31 -10.82 12.01
N LYS A 5 -20.41 -9.57 12.43
CA LYS A 5 -20.81 -8.46 11.58
C LYS A 5 -19.64 -7.88 10.75
N TYR A 6 -18.42 -8.07 11.26
CA TYR A 6 -17.21 -7.48 10.67
C TYR A 6 -16.15 -8.55 10.46
N VAL A 7 -15.53 -8.54 9.30
CA VAL A 7 -14.53 -9.54 8.89
C VAL A 7 -13.43 -8.84 8.11
N VAL A 8 -12.18 -9.15 8.47
CA VAL A 8 -10.98 -8.84 7.69
C VAL A 8 -10.14 -10.10 7.59
N PHE A 9 -9.32 -10.18 6.56
CA PHE A 9 -8.41 -11.31 6.36
C PHE A 9 -6.97 -10.83 6.32
N ALA A 10 -6.06 -11.66 6.85
CA ALA A 10 -4.64 -11.56 6.62
C ALA A 10 -4.19 -12.94 6.14
N ASN A 11 -4.04 -13.11 4.83
CA ASN A 11 -3.79 -14.42 4.25
C ASN A 11 -2.31 -14.65 3.94
N LYS A 12 -1.88 -15.92 4.00
CA LYS A 12 -0.54 -16.33 3.60
C LYS A 12 -0.53 -16.62 2.09
N CYS A 13 -0.64 -15.55 1.27
CA CYS A 13 -0.77 -15.68 -0.17
C CYS A 13 0.42 -16.43 -0.79
N TRP A 14 1.62 -16.04 -0.49
CA TRP A 14 2.85 -16.60 -1.04
C TRP A 14 3.72 -17.24 0.04
N PRO A 15 4.29 -18.42 -0.17
CA PRO A 15 4.04 -19.39 -1.26
C PRO A 15 2.93 -20.40 -0.93
N ALA A 16 2.10 -20.16 0.10
CA ALA A 16 1.20 -21.19 0.62
C ALA A 16 0.06 -21.54 -0.36
N PHE A 17 -0.60 -20.53 -0.94
CA PHE A 17 -1.70 -20.80 -1.88
C PHE A 17 -1.25 -21.56 -3.14
N PRO A 18 -0.19 -21.13 -3.86
CA PRO A 18 0.28 -21.89 -5.02
C PRO A 18 0.68 -23.31 -4.68
N SER A 19 1.40 -23.50 -3.57
CA SER A 19 1.91 -24.83 -3.20
C SER A 19 0.83 -25.78 -2.67
N GLN A 20 -0.21 -25.26 -2.00
CA GLN A 20 -1.25 -26.08 -1.39
C GLN A 20 -2.51 -26.20 -2.23
N PHE A 21 -2.86 -25.18 -2.97
CA PHE A 21 -4.11 -25.08 -3.69
C PHE A 21 -3.94 -24.95 -5.21
N GLY A 22 -2.73 -24.75 -5.73
CA GLY A 22 -2.43 -24.65 -7.15
C GLY A 22 -2.86 -23.34 -7.82
N PHE A 23 -3.25 -22.31 -7.07
CA PHE A 23 -3.66 -21.01 -7.62
C PHE A 23 -3.14 -19.83 -6.79
N GLU A 24 -3.14 -18.64 -7.39
CA GLU A 24 -2.82 -17.39 -6.72
C GLU A 24 -4.09 -16.69 -6.21
N PRO A 25 -4.15 -16.26 -4.94
CA PRO A 25 -5.35 -15.65 -4.38
C PRO A 25 -5.52 -14.16 -4.77
N CYS A 26 -4.55 -13.56 -5.45
CA CYS A 26 -4.49 -12.11 -5.70
C CYS A 26 -5.75 -11.55 -6.34
N TYR A 27 -6.26 -12.17 -7.43
CA TYR A 27 -7.49 -11.70 -8.06
C TYR A 27 -8.71 -11.83 -7.13
N VAL A 28 -8.81 -12.93 -6.39
CA VAL A 28 -9.90 -13.14 -5.41
C VAL A 28 -9.82 -12.11 -4.31
N ASN A 29 -8.63 -11.82 -3.78
CA ASN A 29 -8.38 -10.78 -2.79
C ASN A 29 -8.82 -9.41 -3.33
N SER A 30 -8.40 -9.04 -4.53
CA SER A 30 -8.82 -7.80 -5.20
C SER A 30 -10.34 -7.67 -5.29
N ARG A 31 -11.05 -8.77 -5.58
CA ARG A 31 -12.52 -8.78 -5.66
C ARG A 31 -13.18 -8.65 -4.29
N LEU A 32 -12.59 -9.21 -3.24
CA LEU A 32 -13.07 -9.05 -1.86
C LEU A 32 -12.87 -7.61 -1.38
N VAL A 33 -11.67 -7.07 -1.56
CA VAL A 33 -11.36 -5.68 -1.20
C VAL A 33 -12.27 -4.70 -1.94
N SER A 34 -12.54 -4.91 -3.23
CA SER A 34 -13.49 -4.10 -4.01
C SER A 34 -14.94 -4.16 -3.50
N ARG A 35 -15.26 -5.14 -2.64
CA ARG A 35 -16.57 -5.29 -1.99
C ARG A 35 -16.59 -4.82 -0.54
N GLY A 36 -15.56 -4.11 -0.10
CA GLY A 36 -15.43 -3.62 1.27
C GLY A 36 -15.07 -4.71 2.28
N ILE A 37 -14.40 -5.79 1.84
CA ILE A 37 -13.86 -6.84 2.73
C ILE A 37 -12.33 -6.75 2.64
N PRO A 38 -11.66 -6.10 3.60
CA PRO A 38 -10.21 -5.96 3.58
C PRO A 38 -9.50 -7.32 3.59
N VAL A 39 -8.49 -7.46 2.75
CA VAL A 39 -7.65 -8.65 2.66
C VAL A 39 -6.19 -8.21 2.54
N SER A 40 -5.47 -8.31 3.63
CA SER A 40 -4.05 -8.06 3.68
C SER A 40 -3.27 -9.30 3.24
N CYS A 41 -2.25 -9.10 2.41
CA CYS A 41 -1.34 -10.16 2.01
C CYS A 41 -0.29 -10.45 3.10
N GLU A 42 0.42 -11.58 2.94
CA GLU A 42 1.64 -11.94 3.70
C GLU A 42 1.44 -12.07 5.21
N VAL A 43 0.20 -12.42 5.62
CA VAL A 43 -0.20 -12.54 7.04
C VAL A 43 -0.02 -11.23 7.82
N ASP A 44 -0.10 -10.11 7.15
CA ASP A 44 0.05 -8.81 7.79
C ASP A 44 -1.22 -8.41 8.58
N ILE A 45 -1.29 -8.85 9.82
CA ILE A 45 -2.44 -8.60 10.71
C ILE A 45 -2.63 -7.12 10.97
N TYR A 46 -1.56 -6.36 11.20
CA TYR A 46 -1.65 -4.91 11.42
C TYR A 46 -1.98 -4.15 10.13
N GLY A 47 -1.58 -4.69 8.98
CA GLY A 47 -2.05 -4.22 7.67
C GLY A 47 -3.56 -4.38 7.54
N ALA A 48 -4.10 -5.57 7.83
CA ALA A 48 -5.53 -5.84 7.79
C ALA A 48 -6.33 -4.94 8.75
N LEU A 49 -5.81 -4.69 9.95
CA LEU A 49 -6.41 -3.74 10.90
C LEU A 49 -6.34 -2.30 10.38
N SER A 50 -5.24 -1.90 9.75
CA SER A 50 -5.11 -0.59 9.11
C SER A 50 -6.16 -0.42 8.02
N GLU A 51 -6.27 -1.37 7.09
CA GLU A 51 -7.29 -1.35 6.04
C GLU A 51 -8.71 -1.25 6.62
N TYR A 52 -9.00 -2.02 7.67
CA TYR A 52 -10.32 -1.99 8.31
C TYR A 52 -10.65 -0.64 8.95
N ILE A 53 -9.70 -0.06 9.70
CA ILE A 53 -9.86 1.26 10.33
C ILE A 53 -10.08 2.33 9.25
N GLY A 54 -9.29 2.31 8.20
CA GLY A 54 -9.44 3.27 7.10
C GLY A 54 -10.74 3.10 6.33
N MET A 55 -11.18 1.87 6.09
CA MET A 55 -12.49 1.62 5.48
C MET A 55 -13.63 2.18 6.33
N CYS A 56 -13.56 2.03 7.65
CA CYS A 56 -14.54 2.63 8.56
C CYS A 56 -14.48 4.17 8.55
N ALA A 57 -13.28 4.74 8.45
CA ALA A 57 -13.08 6.18 8.45
C ALA A 57 -13.48 6.85 7.13
N SER A 58 -13.22 6.20 6.01
CA SER A 58 -13.52 6.72 4.67
C SER A 58 -14.91 6.36 4.16
N GLY A 59 -15.51 5.27 4.64
CA GLY A 59 -16.72 4.68 4.06
C GLY A 59 -16.49 4.07 2.68
N ASP A 60 -15.24 3.87 2.26
CA ASP A 60 -14.84 3.41 0.94
C ASP A 60 -13.78 2.30 1.05
N THR A 61 -13.45 1.71 -0.08
CA THR A 61 -12.40 0.69 -0.23
C THR A 61 -11.03 1.25 0.12
N VAL A 62 -10.26 0.47 0.85
CA VAL A 62 -8.86 0.74 1.22
C VAL A 62 -7.99 -0.41 0.71
N THR A 63 -6.75 -0.15 0.36
CA THR A 63 -5.79 -1.18 -0.07
C THR A 63 -4.52 -1.15 0.76
N LEU A 64 -3.82 -2.28 0.81
CA LEU A 64 -2.47 -2.37 1.36
C LEU A 64 -1.47 -2.35 0.22
N LEU A 65 -0.44 -1.52 0.33
CA LEU A 65 0.63 -1.41 -0.66
C LEU A 65 2.00 -1.41 0.02
N ASP A 66 2.99 -1.96 -0.67
CA ASP A 66 4.39 -1.78 -0.32
C ASP A 66 4.82 -0.36 -0.70
N ILE A 67 5.62 0.28 0.13
CA ILE A 67 6.50 1.34 -0.35
C ILE A 67 7.66 0.62 -1.03
N ASN A 68 7.57 0.46 -2.33
CA ASN A 68 8.51 -0.40 -3.03
C ASN A 68 9.83 0.32 -3.30
N ASN A 69 9.80 1.42 -4.02
CA ASN A 69 11.01 2.11 -4.45
C ASN A 69 10.75 3.57 -4.75
N SER A 70 11.82 4.36 -4.82
CA SER A 70 11.76 5.65 -5.49
C SER A 70 11.38 5.46 -6.97
N VAL A 71 10.72 6.44 -7.52
CA VAL A 71 10.41 6.47 -8.96
C VAL A 71 11.72 6.41 -9.76
N PRO A 72 11.84 5.59 -10.81
CA PRO A 72 13.01 5.61 -11.67
C PRO A 72 13.29 7.00 -12.23
N GLN A 73 14.56 7.41 -12.25
CA GLN A 73 14.95 8.77 -12.64
C GLN A 73 14.38 9.17 -14.02
N TYR A 74 14.41 8.27 -14.99
CA TYR A 74 13.91 8.56 -16.34
C TYR A 74 12.38 8.84 -16.37
N ILE A 75 11.58 8.13 -15.55
CA ILE A 75 10.14 8.42 -15.43
C ILE A 75 9.92 9.77 -14.75
N TYR A 76 10.71 10.06 -13.71
CA TYR A 76 10.64 11.35 -13.03
C TYR A 76 10.96 12.50 -14.01
N ASP A 77 12.04 12.40 -14.74
CA ASP A 77 12.51 13.45 -15.67
C ASP A 77 11.53 13.65 -16.82
N GLU A 78 10.98 12.56 -17.39
CA GLU A 78 10.06 12.62 -18.53
C GLU A 78 8.64 13.06 -18.14
N ASP A 79 8.11 12.56 -17.02
CA ASP A 79 6.68 12.60 -16.75
C ASP A 79 6.28 13.39 -15.51
N ILE A 80 7.21 13.71 -14.59
CA ILE A 80 6.90 14.38 -13.32
C ILE A 80 7.57 15.74 -13.21
N ALA A 81 8.88 15.83 -13.47
CA ALA A 81 9.65 17.06 -13.31
C ALA A 81 9.06 18.23 -14.11
N GLY A 82 8.78 19.33 -13.43
CA GLY A 82 8.19 20.53 -14.04
C GLY A 82 6.72 20.42 -14.45
N LYS A 83 6.09 19.24 -14.26
CA LYS A 83 4.65 19.03 -14.50
C LYS A 83 3.84 18.95 -13.20
N PHE A 84 4.48 18.47 -12.13
CA PHE A 84 3.91 18.36 -10.80
C PHE A 84 4.85 19.02 -9.79
N ASP A 85 4.29 19.49 -8.69
CA ASP A 85 5.04 20.15 -7.60
C ASP A 85 5.60 19.13 -6.61
N TYR A 86 6.39 18.18 -7.14
CA TYR A 86 7.06 17.14 -6.35
C TYR A 86 8.52 17.01 -6.76
N SER A 87 9.42 16.96 -5.79
CA SER A 87 10.79 16.51 -6.02
C SER A 87 10.83 14.97 -6.19
N LEU A 88 11.92 14.44 -6.72
CA LEU A 88 12.09 12.98 -6.82
C LEU A 88 11.92 12.29 -5.46
N THR A 89 12.39 12.90 -4.38
CA THR A 89 12.29 12.36 -3.03
C THR A 89 10.90 12.46 -2.41
N ASP A 90 10.00 13.23 -3.01
CA ASP A 90 8.59 13.29 -2.62
C ASP A 90 7.77 12.20 -3.29
N THR A 91 8.34 11.51 -4.27
CA THR A 91 7.66 10.49 -5.05
C THR A 91 8.13 9.08 -4.71
N PHE A 92 7.23 8.11 -4.80
CA PHE A 92 7.55 6.70 -4.64
C PHE A 92 6.57 5.81 -5.43
N MET A 93 6.94 4.58 -5.67
CA MET A 93 6.04 3.58 -6.23
C MET A 93 5.41 2.78 -5.09
N GLY A 94 4.08 2.84 -4.97
CA GLY A 94 3.30 1.97 -4.12
C GLY A 94 2.82 0.78 -4.93
N PHE A 95 3.12 -0.42 -4.47
CA PHE A 95 2.97 -1.67 -5.22
C PHE A 95 2.36 -2.77 -4.39
N HIS A 96 1.53 -3.60 -5.02
CA HIS A 96 1.28 -4.97 -4.58
C HIS A 96 1.09 -5.90 -5.77
N CYS A 97 1.40 -7.19 -5.59
CA CYS A 97 1.41 -8.11 -6.72
C CYS A 97 0.03 -8.47 -7.31
N GLY A 98 -1.07 -7.91 -6.84
CA GLY A 98 -2.36 -8.06 -7.50
C GLY A 98 -3.60 -8.17 -6.60
N ASN A 99 -3.50 -7.87 -5.29
CA ASN A 99 -4.67 -7.75 -4.42
C ASN A 99 -5.28 -6.34 -4.41
N THR A 100 -4.66 -5.38 -5.08
CA THR A 100 -5.20 -4.03 -5.26
C THR A 100 -6.64 -4.09 -5.78
N PRO A 101 -7.58 -3.33 -5.19
CA PRO A 101 -8.98 -3.42 -5.55
C PRO A 101 -9.23 -2.99 -7.00
N ALA A 102 -9.84 -3.87 -7.80
CA ALA A 102 -10.12 -3.62 -9.20
C ALA A 102 -10.94 -2.34 -9.45
N CYS A 103 -11.79 -1.94 -8.50
CA CYS A 103 -12.59 -0.71 -8.59
C CYS A 103 -11.76 0.58 -8.46
N LYS A 104 -10.51 0.49 -8.02
CA LYS A 104 -9.60 1.63 -7.88
C LYS A 104 -8.49 1.64 -8.95
N MET A 105 -8.51 0.69 -9.87
CA MET A 105 -7.54 0.58 -10.96
C MET A 105 -8.05 1.21 -12.24
N CYS A 106 -7.14 1.63 -13.12
CA CYS A 106 -7.45 2.09 -14.47
C CYS A 106 -8.15 1.00 -15.29
N ASN A 107 -8.78 1.40 -16.40
CA ASN A 107 -9.65 0.50 -17.18
C ASN A 107 -8.88 -0.56 -18.01
N ASP A 108 -7.60 -0.37 -18.22
CA ASP A 108 -6.69 -1.28 -18.93
C ASP A 108 -6.17 -2.44 -18.07
N ARG A 109 -6.60 -2.53 -16.80
CA ARG A 109 -6.25 -3.63 -15.91
C ARG A 109 -6.64 -4.98 -16.49
N ALA A 110 -5.77 -5.95 -16.33
CA ALA A 110 -5.99 -7.31 -16.83
C ALA A 110 -5.41 -8.36 -15.88
N VAL A 111 -5.97 -9.57 -15.92
CA VAL A 111 -5.31 -10.70 -15.28
C VAL A 111 -4.14 -11.12 -16.15
N LYS A 112 -2.94 -11.10 -15.59
CA LYS A 112 -1.70 -11.45 -16.26
C LYS A 112 -0.97 -12.54 -15.49
N TYR A 113 -0.16 -13.28 -16.21
CA TYR A 113 0.67 -14.32 -15.65
C TYR A 113 1.95 -13.72 -15.06
N GLN A 114 2.21 -14.01 -13.78
CA GLN A 114 3.41 -13.48 -13.10
C GLN A 114 4.66 -14.30 -13.41
N LEU A 115 5.63 -13.68 -14.06
CA LEU A 115 6.91 -14.32 -14.40
C LEU A 115 7.71 -14.80 -13.18
N ILE A 116 7.59 -14.13 -12.03
CA ILE A 116 8.29 -14.50 -10.80
C ILE A 116 7.80 -15.85 -10.30
N GLN A 117 6.49 -16.07 -10.32
CA GLN A 117 5.88 -17.32 -9.85
C GLN A 117 6.15 -18.47 -10.80
N HIS A 118 6.16 -18.21 -12.11
CA HIS A 118 6.58 -19.19 -13.10
C HIS A 118 7.99 -19.74 -12.81
N ARG A 119 8.94 -18.86 -12.48
CA ARG A 119 10.33 -19.27 -12.19
C ARG A 119 10.46 -20.17 -10.97
N LEU A 120 9.55 -20.06 -10.01
CA LEU A 120 9.66 -20.72 -8.70
C LEU A 120 8.81 -21.98 -8.56
N LEU A 121 7.69 -22.08 -9.27
CA LEU A 121 6.68 -23.12 -9.03
C LEU A 121 6.33 -23.97 -10.24
N GLU A 122 6.75 -23.58 -11.44
CA GLU A 122 6.42 -24.29 -12.66
C GLU A 122 7.67 -24.91 -13.31
N PRO A 123 7.55 -26.07 -13.93
CA PRO A 123 8.64 -26.66 -14.69
C PRO A 123 9.10 -25.72 -15.81
N ALA A 124 10.39 -25.65 -16.05
CA ALA A 124 10.95 -24.86 -17.15
C ALA A 124 10.35 -25.32 -18.49
N GLY A 125 9.85 -24.36 -19.28
CA GLY A 125 9.26 -24.63 -20.60
C GLY A 125 7.80 -25.10 -20.56
N SER A 126 7.13 -25.14 -19.39
CA SER A 126 5.68 -25.38 -19.32
C SER A 126 4.88 -24.20 -19.87
N ASP A 127 3.67 -24.47 -20.37
CA ASP A 127 2.74 -23.41 -20.74
C ASP A 127 2.28 -22.63 -19.50
N PRO A 128 2.00 -21.31 -19.63
CA PRO A 128 1.52 -20.49 -18.52
C PRO A 128 0.22 -21.01 -17.91
N ASP A 129 0.21 -21.21 -16.61
CA ASP A 129 -1.02 -21.54 -15.87
C ASP A 129 -1.72 -20.24 -15.43
N PHE A 130 -2.77 -19.87 -16.15
CA PHE A 130 -3.53 -18.65 -15.87
C PHE A 130 -4.26 -18.66 -14.53
N THR A 131 -4.41 -19.80 -13.86
CA THR A 131 -4.93 -19.85 -12.49
C THR A 131 -3.95 -19.21 -11.48
N ARG A 132 -2.70 -19.05 -11.87
CA ARG A 132 -1.64 -18.34 -11.14
C ARG A 132 -1.48 -16.89 -11.59
N GLY A 133 -2.44 -16.39 -12.35
CA GLY A 133 -2.46 -14.98 -12.79
C GLY A 133 -2.79 -14.02 -11.66
N THR A 134 -2.26 -12.82 -11.77
CA THR A 134 -2.53 -11.68 -10.86
C THR A 134 -3.26 -10.58 -11.62
N LEU A 135 -4.00 -9.74 -10.89
CA LEU A 135 -4.61 -8.57 -11.50
C LEU A 135 -3.57 -7.45 -11.55
N GLU A 136 -3.21 -7.03 -12.76
CA GLU A 136 -2.20 -6.01 -13.01
C GLU A 136 -2.80 -4.78 -13.70
N GLY A 137 -2.25 -3.62 -13.39
CA GLY A 137 -2.58 -2.33 -13.97
C GLY A 137 -2.30 -1.19 -13.03
N ASP A 138 -2.26 0.02 -13.56
CA ASP A 138 -2.07 1.22 -12.77
C ASP A 138 -3.29 1.52 -11.91
N ILE A 139 -3.07 2.00 -10.69
CA ILE A 139 -4.13 2.50 -9.81
C ILE A 139 -4.54 3.89 -10.34
N ALA A 140 -5.84 4.14 -10.39
CA ALA A 140 -6.37 5.39 -10.92
C ALA A 140 -5.94 6.60 -10.07
N PRO A 141 -5.63 7.74 -10.70
CA PRO A 141 -5.28 8.97 -10.00
C PRO A 141 -6.36 9.41 -9.02
N SER A 142 -5.96 9.80 -7.82
CA SER A 142 -6.84 10.29 -6.75
C SER A 142 -6.02 10.89 -5.62
N ASP A 143 -6.65 11.74 -4.81
CA ASP A 143 -6.12 12.05 -3.48
C ASP A 143 -6.01 10.78 -2.64
N ILE A 144 -5.04 10.72 -1.72
CA ILE A 144 -4.86 9.59 -0.83
C ILE A 144 -4.48 10.00 0.61
N THR A 145 -4.82 9.10 1.52
CA THR A 145 -4.21 9.06 2.86
C THR A 145 -3.45 7.76 2.99
N PHE A 146 -2.15 7.87 3.22
CA PHE A 146 -1.22 6.76 3.42
C PHE A 146 -0.92 6.62 4.92
N TYR A 147 -1.17 5.45 5.50
CA TYR A 147 -1.09 5.28 6.95
C TYR A 147 -0.81 3.83 7.34
N ARG A 148 -0.39 3.63 8.58
CA ARG A 148 -0.12 2.30 9.13
C ARG A 148 -0.35 2.26 10.63
N LEU A 149 -1.04 1.22 11.08
CA LEU A 149 -1.07 0.78 12.48
C LEU A 149 -0.02 -0.31 12.69
N GLN A 150 0.72 -0.24 13.78
CA GLN A 150 1.73 -1.23 14.16
C GLN A 150 1.89 -1.26 15.68
N CYS A 151 2.41 -2.35 16.25
CA CYS A 151 2.92 -2.33 17.61
C CYS A 151 4.45 -2.21 17.63
N ASP A 152 4.98 -1.66 18.71
CA ASP A 152 6.41 -1.72 19.02
C ASP A 152 6.79 -3.07 19.67
N SER A 153 8.05 -3.22 20.08
CA SER A 153 8.56 -4.44 20.75
C SER A 153 7.98 -4.65 22.15
N GLU A 154 7.38 -3.63 22.74
CA GLU A 154 6.74 -3.67 24.07
C GLU A 154 5.23 -3.92 23.98
N GLY A 155 4.68 -3.99 22.77
CA GLY A 155 3.25 -4.20 22.51
C GLY A 155 2.41 -2.92 22.48
N ASN A 156 3.03 -1.73 22.55
CA ASN A 156 2.29 -0.48 22.47
C ASN A 156 1.90 -0.21 21.02
N LEU A 157 0.64 0.15 20.80
CA LEU A 157 0.16 0.53 19.49
C LEU A 157 0.67 1.92 19.11
N ARG A 158 1.08 2.06 17.87
CA ARG A 158 1.56 3.29 17.27
C ARG A 158 1.12 3.36 15.81
N SER A 159 1.09 4.55 15.25
CA SER A 159 0.64 4.77 13.88
C SER A 159 1.44 5.85 13.17
N TYR A 160 1.37 5.88 11.86
CA TYR A 160 1.73 7.04 11.06
C TYR A 160 0.64 7.38 10.06
N ILE A 161 0.56 8.64 9.64
CA ILE A 161 -0.39 9.18 8.66
C ILE A 161 0.34 10.18 7.76
N ALA A 162 0.12 10.08 6.45
CA ALA A 162 0.53 11.08 5.47
C ALA A 162 -0.57 11.27 4.42
N GLU A 163 -0.69 12.47 3.88
CA GLU A 163 -1.61 12.77 2.79
C GLU A 163 -0.86 13.19 1.54
N GLY A 164 -1.41 12.85 0.39
CA GLY A 164 -0.86 13.17 -0.92
C GLY A 164 -1.80 12.71 -2.02
N GLU A 165 -1.24 12.35 -3.16
CA GLU A 165 -2.02 11.93 -4.31
C GLU A 165 -1.34 10.81 -5.11
N ILE A 166 -2.12 10.11 -5.92
CA ILE A 166 -1.67 9.24 -7.00
C ILE A 166 -1.57 10.09 -8.27
N LEU A 167 -0.37 10.16 -8.84
CA LEU A 167 -0.11 10.93 -10.04
C LEU A 167 -0.65 10.21 -11.29
N PRO A 168 -1.19 10.94 -12.27
CA PRO A 168 -1.63 10.38 -13.56
C PRO A 168 -0.44 10.06 -14.48
N VAL A 169 0.49 9.26 -13.98
CA VAL A 169 1.74 8.89 -14.66
C VAL A 169 1.80 7.37 -14.78
N ALA A 170 2.05 6.87 -15.99
CA ALA A 170 2.17 5.44 -16.24
C ALA A 170 3.38 4.85 -15.51
N THR A 171 3.16 3.80 -14.74
CA THR A 171 4.23 3.17 -13.94
C THR A 171 5.19 2.33 -14.78
N ARG A 172 4.76 1.88 -15.97
CA ARG A 172 5.53 1.02 -16.87
C ARG A 172 6.06 -0.24 -16.19
N SER A 173 5.27 -0.77 -15.23
CA SER A 173 5.64 -1.91 -14.39
C SER A 173 4.51 -2.93 -14.30
N PHE A 174 4.57 -3.84 -13.35
CA PHE A 174 3.62 -4.93 -13.16
C PHE A 174 2.95 -4.84 -11.78
N GLY A 175 1.91 -5.66 -11.56
CA GLY A 175 1.13 -5.66 -10.32
C GLY A 175 0.06 -4.56 -10.28
N GLY A 176 -0.57 -4.39 -9.13
CA GLY A 176 -1.39 -3.22 -8.83
C GLY A 176 -0.49 -2.13 -8.27
N ILE A 177 -0.21 -1.11 -9.04
CA ILE A 177 0.87 -0.18 -8.77
C ILE A 177 0.48 1.26 -9.12
N ALA A 178 1.08 2.23 -8.45
CA ALA A 178 0.94 3.64 -8.77
C ALA A 178 2.21 4.43 -8.44
N ILE A 179 2.32 5.62 -9.01
CA ILE A 179 3.27 6.63 -8.58
C ILE A 179 2.54 7.59 -7.64
N PHE A 180 3.07 7.73 -6.44
CA PHE A 180 2.55 8.58 -5.38
C PHE A 180 3.40 9.84 -5.23
N GLY A 181 2.74 10.97 -5.00
CA GLY A 181 3.34 12.21 -4.57
C GLY A 181 2.90 12.55 -3.14
N ILE A 182 3.85 12.66 -2.22
CA ILE A 182 3.63 13.12 -0.84
C ILE A 182 4.78 14.09 -0.50
N HIS A 183 4.47 15.34 -0.21
CA HIS A 183 5.50 16.32 0.15
C HIS A 183 6.34 15.87 1.36
N GLU A 184 7.66 16.07 1.28
CA GLU A 184 8.63 15.68 2.31
C GLU A 184 8.68 14.16 2.57
N MET A 185 8.23 13.33 1.61
CA MET A 185 8.15 11.89 1.77
C MET A 185 9.49 11.24 2.10
N GLY A 186 10.58 11.69 1.51
CA GLY A 186 11.91 11.14 1.78
C GLY A 186 12.34 11.30 3.24
N ARG A 187 12.01 12.45 3.87
CA ARG A 187 12.25 12.68 5.30
C ARG A 187 11.30 11.87 6.16
N PHE A 188 10.02 11.86 5.81
CA PHE A 188 8.99 11.09 6.52
C PHE A 188 9.27 9.60 6.46
N TYR A 189 9.64 9.07 5.29
CA TYR A 189 10.03 7.68 5.08
C TYR A 189 11.20 7.30 6.00
N ARG A 190 12.26 8.13 6.07
CA ARG A 190 13.39 7.90 6.97
C ARG A 190 12.93 7.88 8.43
N HIS A 191 12.05 8.79 8.82
CA HIS A 191 11.52 8.84 10.18
C HIS A 191 10.71 7.58 10.51
N VAL A 192 9.74 7.18 9.69
CA VAL A 192 8.85 6.08 10.03
C VAL A 192 9.46 4.71 9.79
N LEU A 193 10.12 4.46 8.66
CA LEU A 193 10.64 3.13 8.37
C LEU A 193 12.00 2.86 9.02
N VAL A 194 12.92 3.82 9.00
CA VAL A 194 14.27 3.58 9.53
C VAL A 194 14.32 3.81 11.04
N GLN A 195 13.87 4.98 11.50
CA GLN A 195 14.01 5.33 12.93
C GLN A 195 12.93 4.66 13.78
N LYS A 196 11.67 4.72 13.36
CA LYS A 196 10.56 4.07 14.09
C LYS A 196 10.37 2.60 13.72
N ARG A 197 11.08 2.09 12.71
CA ARG A 197 11.07 0.67 12.32
C ARG A 197 9.67 0.15 11.99
N TYR A 198 8.90 0.91 11.23
CA TYR A 198 7.67 0.41 10.64
C TYR A 198 7.99 -0.54 9.48
N PRO A 199 7.14 -1.52 9.18
CA PRO A 199 7.27 -2.31 7.96
C PRO A 199 6.99 -1.44 6.72
N HIS A 200 7.40 -1.93 5.55
CA HIS A 200 7.20 -1.23 4.29
C HIS A 200 5.75 -1.25 3.77
N HIS A 201 4.89 -2.10 4.33
CA HIS A 201 3.47 -2.09 4.06
C HIS A 201 2.77 -0.87 4.66
N GLY A 202 1.97 -0.19 3.87
CA GLY A 202 1.08 0.87 4.31
C GLY A 202 -0.31 0.73 3.72
N ALA A 203 -1.33 1.11 4.48
CA ALA A 203 -2.69 1.16 3.97
C ALA A 203 -2.92 2.49 3.23
N VAL A 204 -3.68 2.44 2.15
CA VAL A 204 -4.03 3.59 1.33
C VAL A 204 -5.54 3.73 1.25
N ALA A 205 -6.07 4.79 1.85
CA ALA A 205 -7.44 5.24 1.65
C ALA A 205 -7.48 6.27 0.51
N PHE A 206 -8.47 6.17 -0.36
CA PHE A 206 -8.61 7.02 -1.55
C PHE A 206 -9.38 8.29 -1.19
N GLY A 207 -8.66 9.33 -0.86
CA GLY A 207 -9.11 10.64 -0.39
C GLY A 207 -8.32 11.13 0.83
N HIS A 208 -8.54 12.38 1.24
CA HIS A 208 -7.91 12.98 2.41
C HIS A 208 -8.73 12.70 3.68
N TYR A 209 -8.31 11.71 4.46
CA TYR A 209 -8.94 11.24 5.70
C TYR A 209 -8.04 11.36 6.93
N GLY A 210 -6.87 12.03 6.80
CA GLY A 210 -5.87 12.12 7.85
C GLY A 210 -6.43 12.65 9.16
N LYS A 211 -7.27 13.71 9.09
CA LYS A 211 -7.93 14.28 10.27
C LYS A 211 -8.82 13.26 10.98
N ILE A 212 -9.66 12.53 10.25
CA ILE A 212 -10.58 11.55 10.81
C ILE A 212 -9.78 10.38 11.39
N LEU A 213 -8.79 9.88 10.66
CA LEU A 213 -7.92 8.79 11.13
C LEU A 213 -7.16 9.17 12.40
N PHE A 214 -6.63 10.39 12.47
CA PHE A 214 -5.95 10.87 13.66
C PHE A 214 -6.85 10.84 14.90
N GLU A 215 -8.08 11.34 14.79
CA GLU A 215 -9.04 11.33 15.89
C GLU A 215 -9.49 9.91 16.27
N VAL A 216 -9.74 9.05 15.30
CA VAL A 216 -10.08 7.63 15.55
C VAL A 216 -8.94 6.92 16.27
N LEU A 217 -7.69 7.10 15.83
CA LEU A 217 -6.53 6.48 16.47
C LEU A 217 -6.34 6.98 17.90
N LYS A 218 -6.53 8.28 18.14
CA LYS A 218 -6.51 8.84 19.51
C LYS A 218 -7.63 8.27 20.39
N PHE A 219 -8.84 8.16 19.84
CA PHE A 219 -9.97 7.54 20.55
C PHE A 219 -9.68 6.08 20.93
N LEU A 220 -8.97 5.34 20.09
CA LEU A 220 -8.49 3.98 20.36
C LEU A 220 -7.33 3.94 21.38
N GLY A 221 -6.88 5.07 21.91
CA GLY A 221 -5.83 5.17 22.92
C GLY A 221 -4.42 5.20 22.38
N ILE A 222 -4.23 5.33 21.06
CA ILE A 222 -2.90 5.40 20.44
C ILE A 222 -2.30 6.78 20.67
N GLN A 223 -1.16 6.83 21.36
CA GLN A 223 -0.48 8.08 21.70
C GLN A 223 0.62 8.44 20.70
N ASP A 224 1.35 7.45 20.19
CA ASP A 224 2.41 7.66 19.20
C ASP A 224 1.84 7.62 17.78
N ILE A 225 1.45 8.80 17.28
CA ILE A 225 0.96 8.99 15.91
C ILE A 225 1.93 9.94 15.20
N ALA A 226 2.77 9.40 14.32
CA ALA A 226 3.63 10.19 13.45
C ALA A 226 2.83 10.71 12.26
N TYR A 227 3.17 11.89 11.76
CA TYR A 227 2.60 12.44 10.52
C TYR A 227 3.69 13.17 9.74
N ASN A 228 3.50 13.26 8.42
CA ASN A 228 4.47 13.98 7.59
C ASN A 228 4.44 15.47 7.92
N GLN A 229 5.63 16.05 8.10
CA GLN A 229 5.82 17.42 8.55
C GLN A 229 6.44 18.27 7.45
N PRO A 230 6.03 19.55 7.33
CA PRO A 230 6.70 20.47 6.43
C PRO A 230 8.18 20.65 6.83
N LYS A 231 9.00 21.03 5.88
CA LYS A 231 10.47 21.20 6.07
C LYS A 231 10.83 22.09 7.27
N SER A 232 9.97 23.03 7.61
CA SER A 232 10.15 23.95 8.76
C SER A 232 10.05 23.27 10.14
N LEU A 233 9.52 22.03 10.20
CA LEU A 233 9.35 21.28 11.44
C LEU A 233 10.20 20.00 11.36
N PRO A 234 11.38 19.97 12.02
CA PRO A 234 12.24 18.79 12.00
C PRO A 234 11.66 17.65 12.84
N TYR A 235 11.93 16.43 12.43
CA TYR A 235 11.66 15.27 13.27
C TYR A 235 12.67 15.19 14.43
N PRO A 236 12.28 14.62 15.60
CA PRO A 236 13.13 14.62 16.80
C PRO A 236 14.53 14.03 16.62
N THR A 237 14.70 13.16 15.62
CA THR A 237 15.97 12.47 15.35
C THR A 237 16.65 12.97 14.07
N GLU A 238 16.13 14.00 13.47
CA GLU A 238 16.69 14.59 12.25
C GLU A 238 17.97 15.37 12.59
N ASN A 239 18.99 15.23 11.74
CA ASN A 239 20.23 15.96 11.94
C ASN A 239 20.01 17.47 11.72
N PRO A 240 20.18 18.31 12.75
CA PRO A 240 19.94 19.74 12.61
C PRO A 240 21.00 20.47 11.75
N PHE A 241 22.08 19.77 11.39
CA PHE A 241 23.18 20.29 10.58
C PHE A 241 23.14 19.76 9.12
N ALA A 242 22.10 19.06 8.71
CA ALA A 242 21.95 18.52 7.35
C ALA A 242 21.27 19.51 6.41
#